data_55b9c969f1629cd4fb475d67b149c821
#
_entry.id   55b9c969f1629cd4fb475d67b149c821
#
_cell.length_a   1.000
_cell.length_b   1.000
_cell.length_c   1.000
_cell.angle_alpha   90.00
_cell.angle_beta   90.00
_cell.angle_gamma   90.00
#
_symmetry.space_group_name_H-M   'P 1'
#
loop_
_entity.id
_entity.type
_entity.pdbx_description
1 polymer ?
#
loop_
_entity_poly.entity_id
_entity_poly.type
_entity_poly.pdbx_seq_one_letter_code
_entity_poly.pdbx_strand_id
1 'polypeptide(L)'
;DLKGIYYIPRIIKASKLGDAAILKEIIKILAQNKIKTENSLKFNPELILKKGNYSKIKPNKQDKLDIKKAIKTLKSLGQYNFSQGVVVRNNKVVSIEGIGGTKKMLQKSKSNKFKNHGVLVKFPKKKQDLRVDLPTIGLETLKQSKTAGLKGIIVKNKQHVFLDKMKCINFANKNRMFISVIWKRFLY
;
A
#
# COMPACT_ATOMS: atom_id res chain seq x y z
N ASP A 1 16.07 4.35 -29.93
CA ASP A 1 17.30 5.05 -30.29
C ASP A 1 18.53 4.25 -29.82
N LEU A 2 19.73 4.52 -30.36
CA LEU A 2 20.96 3.80 -30.02
C LEU A 2 21.34 3.92 -28.55
N LYS A 3 21.05 5.04 -27.90
CA LYS A 3 21.31 5.23 -26.47
C LYS A 3 20.38 4.32 -25.62
N GLY A 4 19.12 4.13 -26.03
CA GLY A 4 18.21 3.20 -25.40
C GLY A 4 18.73 1.77 -25.44
N ILE A 5 19.22 1.32 -26.59
CA ILE A 5 19.82 -0.01 -26.77
C ILE A 5 20.98 -0.26 -25.82
N TYR A 6 21.83 0.72 -25.59
CA TYR A 6 22.96 0.64 -24.65
C TYR A 6 22.53 0.28 -23.21
N TYR A 7 21.32 0.69 -22.78
CA TYR A 7 20.83 0.42 -21.43
C TYR A 7 20.06 -0.90 -21.28
N ILE A 8 19.68 -1.57 -22.40
CA ILE A 8 18.89 -2.81 -22.37
C ILE A 8 19.54 -3.90 -21.51
N PRO A 9 20.84 -4.21 -21.61
CA PRO A 9 21.45 -5.26 -20.79
C PRO A 9 21.33 -5.00 -19.29
N ARG A 10 21.42 -3.74 -18.87
CA ARG A 10 21.28 -3.32 -17.47
C ARG A 10 19.87 -3.54 -16.98
N ILE A 11 18.86 -3.21 -17.79
CA ILE A 11 17.44 -3.40 -17.47
C ILE A 11 17.10 -4.90 -17.40
N ILE A 12 17.60 -5.71 -18.35
CA ILE A 12 17.42 -7.18 -18.32
C ILE A 12 18.04 -7.78 -17.07
N LYS A 13 19.23 -7.33 -16.66
CA LYS A 13 19.86 -7.79 -15.41
C LYS A 13 19.00 -7.40 -14.20
N ALA A 14 18.47 -6.19 -14.16
CA ALA A 14 17.62 -5.71 -13.08
C ALA A 14 16.27 -6.46 -13.03
N SER A 15 15.69 -6.83 -14.19
CA SER A 15 14.38 -7.52 -14.24
C SER A 15 14.39 -8.88 -13.55
N LYS A 16 15.55 -9.57 -13.54
CA LYS A 16 15.74 -10.84 -12.80
C LYS A 16 15.55 -10.66 -11.28
N LEU A 17 15.69 -9.43 -10.77
CA LEU A 17 15.56 -9.09 -9.35
C LEU A 17 14.19 -8.45 -9.00
N GLY A 18 13.30 -8.32 -10.00
CA GLY A 18 11.93 -7.81 -9.85
C GLY A 18 11.76 -6.30 -10.12
N ASP A 19 10.51 -5.86 -10.13
CA ASP A 19 10.11 -4.51 -10.58
C ASP A 19 10.82 -3.36 -9.83
N ALA A 20 11.00 -3.50 -8.51
CA ALA A 20 11.69 -2.49 -7.72
C ALA A 20 13.16 -2.30 -8.13
N ALA A 21 13.81 -3.37 -8.61
CA ALA A 21 15.18 -3.30 -9.11
C ALA A 21 15.24 -2.62 -10.48
N ILE A 22 14.26 -2.88 -11.36
CA ILE A 22 14.11 -2.19 -12.65
C ILE A 22 13.96 -0.69 -12.41
N LEU A 23 13.02 -0.28 -11.56
CA LEU A 23 12.78 1.14 -11.25
C LEU A 23 14.03 1.83 -10.69
N LYS A 24 14.74 1.15 -9.79
CA LYS A 24 15.99 1.66 -9.23
C LYS A 24 17.07 1.86 -10.31
N GLU A 25 17.15 0.91 -11.26
CA GLU A 25 18.12 1.00 -12.35
C GLU A 25 17.77 2.13 -13.33
N ILE A 26 16.48 2.31 -13.64
CA ILE A 26 16.00 3.44 -14.45
C ILE A 26 16.38 4.77 -13.80
N ILE A 27 16.16 4.93 -12.48
CA ILE A 27 16.55 6.15 -11.75
C ILE A 27 18.05 6.42 -11.89
N LYS A 28 18.89 5.38 -11.79
CA LYS A 28 20.34 5.53 -11.96
C LYS A 28 20.71 5.99 -13.37
N ILE A 29 20.08 5.40 -14.38
CA ILE A 29 20.29 5.79 -15.79
C ILE A 29 19.91 7.26 -16.01
N LEU A 30 18.73 7.66 -15.50
CA LEU A 30 18.29 9.06 -15.57
C LEU A 30 19.28 10.01 -14.90
N ALA A 31 19.74 9.67 -13.69
CA ALA A 31 20.71 10.46 -12.95
C ALA A 31 22.08 10.58 -13.70
N GLN A 32 22.56 9.50 -14.32
CA GLN A 32 23.75 9.51 -15.16
C GLN A 32 23.63 10.47 -16.37
N ASN A 33 22.39 10.63 -16.86
CA ASN A 33 22.09 11.58 -17.95
C ASN A 33 21.65 12.96 -17.42
N LYS A 34 21.94 13.29 -16.15
CA LYS A 34 21.62 14.59 -15.51
C LYS A 34 20.09 14.86 -15.41
N ILE A 35 19.25 13.82 -15.53
CA ILE A 35 17.80 13.92 -15.38
C ILE A 35 17.43 13.63 -13.93
N LYS A 36 16.84 14.61 -13.26
CA LYS A 36 16.41 14.47 -11.86
C LYS A 36 15.05 13.82 -11.77
N THR A 37 14.94 12.79 -10.96
CA THR A 37 13.66 12.11 -10.66
C THR A 37 12.98 12.77 -9.46
N GLU A 38 11.73 13.20 -9.63
CA GLU A 38 10.92 13.82 -8.59
C GLU A 38 9.73 12.93 -8.22
N ASN A 39 9.21 13.12 -6.99
CA ASN A 39 8.02 12.42 -6.54
C ASN A 39 6.76 13.03 -7.20
N SER A 40 5.97 12.22 -7.89
CA SER A 40 4.75 12.63 -8.56
C SER A 40 3.72 13.30 -7.63
N LEU A 41 3.71 12.93 -6.35
CA LEU A 41 2.81 13.54 -5.35
C LEU A 41 3.15 15.00 -5.03
N LYS A 42 4.35 15.46 -5.40
CA LYS A 42 4.73 16.88 -5.30
C LYS A 42 3.88 17.75 -6.21
N PHE A 43 3.53 17.23 -7.38
CA PHE A 43 2.77 17.92 -8.42
C PHE A 43 1.27 17.58 -8.41
N ASN A 44 0.89 16.52 -7.69
CA ASN A 44 -0.48 16.02 -7.60
C ASN A 44 -0.91 15.85 -6.13
N PRO A 45 -1.03 16.95 -5.36
CA PRO A 45 -1.35 16.90 -3.94
C PRO A 45 -2.75 16.34 -3.64
N GLU A 46 -3.65 16.36 -4.63
CA GLU A 46 -4.99 15.78 -4.53
C GLU A 46 -4.97 14.26 -4.40
N LEU A 47 -3.90 13.61 -4.87
CA LEU A 47 -3.71 12.15 -4.73
C LEU A 47 -3.19 11.76 -3.34
N ILE A 48 -2.94 12.73 -2.46
CA ILE A 48 -2.42 12.48 -1.12
C ILE A 48 -3.57 12.44 -0.12
N LEU A 49 -3.52 11.46 0.79
CA LEU A 49 -4.31 11.50 2.01
C LEU A 49 -3.42 11.97 3.18
N LYS A 50 -3.86 13.03 3.86
CA LYS A 50 -3.27 13.51 5.13
C LYS A 50 -3.80 12.65 6.29
N LYS A 51 -3.15 12.74 7.47
CA LYS A 51 -3.61 12.08 8.69
C LYS A 51 -5.10 12.38 8.96
N GLY A 52 -5.89 11.36 9.23
CA GLY A 52 -7.31 11.51 9.55
C GLY A 52 -8.12 10.27 9.21
N ASN A 53 -9.41 10.36 9.48
CA ASN A 53 -10.39 9.38 9.04
C ASN A 53 -11.23 10.01 7.94
N TYR A 54 -11.40 9.29 6.82
CA TYR A 54 -12.04 9.78 5.60
C TYR A 54 -13.44 9.21 5.36
N SER A 55 -13.90 8.35 6.23
CA SER A 55 -15.22 7.71 6.17
C SER A 55 -16.07 8.06 7.38
N LYS A 56 -17.39 7.87 7.29
CA LYS A 56 -18.31 8.08 8.41
C LYS A 56 -17.97 7.17 9.60
N ILE A 57 -17.56 5.91 9.32
CA ILE A 57 -17.15 4.95 10.35
C ILE A 57 -15.68 5.15 10.70
N LYS A 58 -15.37 5.05 11.99
CA LYS A 58 -14.02 5.08 12.54
C LYS A 58 -13.63 3.71 13.10
N PRO A 59 -12.33 3.38 13.22
CA PRO A 59 -11.87 2.16 13.87
C PRO A 59 -12.34 2.08 15.34
N ASN A 60 -12.96 0.96 15.72
CA ASN A 60 -13.33 0.69 17.11
C ASN A 60 -12.15 0.10 17.92
N LYS A 61 -12.38 -0.35 19.15
CA LYS A 61 -11.33 -0.92 20.03
C LYS A 61 -10.68 -2.15 19.39
N GLN A 62 -11.49 -3.10 18.86
CA GLN A 62 -10.96 -4.30 18.20
C GLN A 62 -10.19 -3.96 16.93
N ASP A 63 -10.71 -3.07 16.09
CA ASP A 63 -10.03 -2.62 14.88
C ASP A 63 -8.66 -2.00 15.21
N LYS A 64 -8.55 -1.25 16.32
CA LYS A 64 -7.26 -0.67 16.77
C LYS A 64 -6.26 -1.75 17.20
N LEU A 65 -6.69 -2.85 17.84
CA LEU A 65 -5.84 -3.99 18.14
C LEU A 65 -5.34 -4.66 16.86
N ASP A 66 -6.22 -4.89 15.89
CA ASP A 66 -5.88 -5.45 14.60
C ASP A 66 -4.88 -4.56 13.84
N ILE A 67 -5.09 -3.24 13.84
CA ILE A 67 -4.17 -2.25 13.27
C ILE A 67 -2.80 -2.33 13.94
N LYS A 68 -2.75 -2.35 15.28
CA LYS A 68 -1.50 -2.45 16.05
C LYS A 68 -0.73 -3.73 15.69
N LYS A 69 -1.43 -4.87 15.62
CA LYS A 69 -0.86 -6.16 15.22
C LYS A 69 -0.29 -6.10 13.81
N ALA A 70 -1.07 -5.58 12.83
CA ALA A 70 -0.64 -5.46 11.45
C ALA A 70 0.60 -4.59 11.29
N ILE A 71 0.66 -3.45 12.00
CA ILE A 71 1.80 -2.55 11.98
C ILE A 71 3.05 -3.23 12.58
N LYS A 72 2.90 -3.96 13.70
CA LYS A 72 4.00 -4.73 14.29
C LYS A 72 4.53 -5.77 13.30
N THR A 73 3.64 -6.47 12.62
CA THR A 73 4.00 -7.45 11.58
C THR A 73 4.74 -6.80 10.42
N LEU A 74 4.23 -5.68 9.87
CA LEU A 74 4.91 -4.97 8.78
C LEU A 74 6.29 -4.42 9.19
N LYS A 75 6.45 -4.01 10.45
CA LYS A 75 7.76 -3.56 10.96
C LYS A 75 8.77 -4.70 11.01
N SER A 76 8.39 -5.87 11.51
CA SER A 76 9.29 -7.04 11.54
C SER A 76 9.64 -7.52 10.14
N LEU A 77 8.68 -7.52 9.20
CA LEU A 77 8.92 -7.85 7.79
C LEU A 77 9.72 -6.78 7.05
N GLY A 78 9.66 -5.53 7.50
CA GLY A 78 10.34 -4.39 6.89
C GLY A 78 11.86 -4.52 6.88
N GLN A 79 12.46 -5.23 7.83
CA GLN A 79 13.91 -5.51 7.82
C GLN A 79 14.34 -6.32 6.58
N TYR A 80 13.45 -7.19 6.08
CA TYR A 80 13.66 -8.00 4.87
C TYR A 80 13.16 -7.32 3.60
N ASN A 81 12.55 -6.13 3.71
CA ASN A 81 11.90 -5.41 2.59
C ASN A 81 10.86 -6.26 1.83
N PHE A 82 10.18 -7.16 2.55
CA PHE A 82 9.40 -8.23 1.94
C PHE A 82 7.99 -7.81 1.52
N SER A 83 7.27 -7.10 2.39
CA SER A 83 5.84 -6.83 2.18
C SER A 83 5.47 -5.38 2.46
N GLN A 84 4.42 -4.92 1.80
CA GLN A 84 3.79 -3.62 2.04
C GLN A 84 2.34 -3.73 2.53
N GLY A 85 1.78 -4.95 2.59
CA GLY A 85 0.39 -5.19 2.98
C GLY A 85 0.22 -6.36 3.93
N VAL A 86 -0.65 -6.19 4.93
CA VAL A 86 -1.03 -7.24 5.88
C VAL A 86 -2.53 -7.13 6.18
N VAL A 87 -3.20 -8.28 6.18
CA VAL A 87 -4.58 -8.42 6.66
C VAL A 87 -4.55 -9.02 8.06
N VAL A 88 -5.20 -8.36 9.00
CA VAL A 88 -5.36 -8.83 10.38
C VAL A 88 -6.84 -8.88 10.75
N ARG A 89 -7.23 -9.91 11.49
CA ARG A 89 -8.59 -10.14 11.96
C ARG A 89 -8.54 -10.77 13.35
N ASN A 90 -9.26 -10.17 14.32
CA ASN A 90 -9.26 -10.64 15.72
C ASN A 90 -7.85 -10.83 16.29
N ASN A 91 -6.98 -9.84 16.09
CA ASN A 91 -5.58 -9.81 16.51
C ASN A 91 -4.69 -10.94 15.94
N LYS A 92 -5.17 -11.65 14.89
CA LYS A 92 -4.43 -12.70 14.17
C LYS A 92 -4.09 -12.23 12.76
N VAL A 93 -2.85 -12.47 12.32
CA VAL A 93 -2.44 -12.22 10.93
C VAL A 93 -3.12 -13.28 10.05
N VAL A 94 -3.94 -12.82 9.11
CA VAL A 94 -4.69 -13.68 8.17
C VAL A 94 -3.90 -13.89 6.90
N SER A 95 -3.30 -12.83 6.36
CA SER A 95 -2.53 -12.89 5.12
C SER A 95 -1.53 -11.74 5.05
N ILE A 96 -0.41 -12.01 4.39
CA ILE A 96 0.68 -11.06 4.12
C ILE A 96 0.84 -10.93 2.61
N GLU A 97 1.03 -9.71 2.12
CA GLU A 97 1.23 -9.44 0.70
C GLU A 97 2.56 -10.03 0.23
N GLY A 98 2.50 -10.91 -0.76
CA GLY A 98 3.66 -11.51 -1.42
C GLY A 98 3.74 -11.10 -2.89
N ILE A 99 4.42 -11.91 -3.70
CA ILE A 99 4.65 -11.67 -5.15
C ILE A 99 3.36 -11.46 -5.93
N GLY A 100 2.26 -12.08 -5.54
CA GLY A 100 0.95 -11.90 -6.20
C GLY A 100 0.22 -10.59 -5.86
N GLY A 101 0.85 -9.70 -5.08
CA GLY A 101 0.32 -8.38 -4.75
C GLY A 101 -0.93 -8.39 -3.86
N THR A 102 -1.51 -7.20 -3.71
CA THR A 102 -2.67 -6.96 -2.83
C THR A 102 -3.89 -7.80 -3.25
N LYS A 103 -4.16 -7.94 -4.54
CA LYS A 103 -5.31 -8.71 -5.05
C LYS A 103 -5.26 -10.15 -4.56
N LYS A 104 -4.14 -10.85 -4.77
CA LYS A 104 -3.97 -12.25 -4.35
C LYS A 104 -4.02 -12.40 -2.82
N MET A 105 -3.44 -11.46 -2.07
CA MET A 105 -3.54 -11.43 -0.61
C MET A 105 -5.00 -11.32 -0.14
N LEU A 106 -5.78 -10.40 -0.71
CA LEU A 106 -7.19 -10.21 -0.35
C LEU A 106 -8.06 -11.40 -0.75
N GLN A 107 -7.78 -12.04 -1.90
CA GLN A 107 -8.46 -13.29 -2.29
C GLN A 107 -8.24 -14.41 -1.26
N LYS A 108 -7.00 -14.59 -0.78
CA LYS A 108 -6.68 -15.55 0.29
C LYS A 108 -7.30 -15.20 1.63
N SER A 109 -7.64 -13.93 1.85
CA SER A 109 -8.25 -13.44 3.09
C SER A 109 -9.78 -13.57 3.11
N LYS A 110 -10.41 -14.03 2.01
CA LYS A 110 -11.87 -14.22 1.96
C LYS A 110 -12.34 -15.15 3.08
N SER A 111 -13.47 -14.80 3.68
CA SER A 111 -14.11 -15.63 4.69
C SER A 111 -15.62 -15.39 4.65
N ASN A 112 -16.37 -16.47 4.53
CA ASN A 112 -17.83 -16.43 4.61
C ASN A 112 -18.32 -16.23 6.05
N LYS A 113 -17.48 -16.60 7.03
CA LYS A 113 -17.78 -16.50 8.47
C LYS A 113 -17.67 -15.06 8.99
N PHE A 114 -16.78 -14.24 8.42
CA PHE A 114 -16.49 -12.89 8.90
C PHE A 114 -16.91 -11.84 7.89
N LYS A 115 -18.02 -11.14 8.17
CA LYS A 115 -18.47 -9.97 7.42
C LYS A 115 -18.17 -8.71 8.23
N ASN A 116 -17.53 -7.70 7.63
CA ASN A 116 -17.12 -6.45 8.28
C ASN A 116 -16.21 -6.65 9.50
N HIS A 117 -15.25 -7.57 9.42
CA HIS A 117 -14.26 -7.84 10.44
C HIS A 117 -12.85 -7.85 9.88
N GLY A 118 -11.94 -7.23 10.64
CA GLY A 118 -10.52 -7.15 10.28
C GLY A 118 -10.18 -5.97 9.37
N VAL A 119 -8.89 -5.76 9.21
CA VAL A 119 -8.35 -4.58 8.56
C VAL A 119 -7.26 -4.96 7.56
N LEU A 120 -7.19 -4.21 6.46
CA LEU A 120 -6.02 -4.13 5.62
C LEU A 120 -5.14 -2.97 6.09
N VAL A 121 -3.89 -3.23 6.43
CA VAL A 121 -2.88 -2.20 6.63
C VAL A 121 -1.90 -2.25 5.48
N LYS A 122 -1.73 -1.14 4.77
CA LYS A 122 -0.80 -1.04 3.63
C LYS A 122 0.15 0.13 3.84
N PHE A 123 1.46 -0.18 3.93
CA PHE A 123 2.54 0.78 4.10
C PHE A 123 3.63 0.54 3.07
N PRO A 124 4.38 1.55 2.64
CA PRO A 124 5.52 1.33 1.78
C PRO A 124 6.57 0.44 2.46
N LYS A 125 7.29 -0.34 1.67
CA LYS A 125 8.44 -1.10 2.15
C LYS A 125 9.53 -0.14 2.65
N LYS A 126 10.38 -0.60 3.57
CA LYS A 126 11.41 0.25 4.20
C LYS A 126 12.39 0.87 3.20
N LYS A 127 12.78 0.10 2.17
CA LYS A 127 13.74 0.50 1.14
C LYS A 127 13.07 0.91 -0.19
N GLN A 128 11.75 1.13 -0.19
CA GLN A 128 11.00 1.53 -1.39
C GLN A 128 11.33 3.00 -1.73
N ASP A 129 11.66 3.25 -2.99
CA ASP A 129 11.93 4.60 -3.46
C ASP A 129 10.61 5.31 -3.76
N LEU A 130 10.16 6.14 -2.83
CA LEU A 130 8.88 6.85 -2.92
C LEU A 130 8.84 7.94 -4.00
N ARG A 131 9.91 8.15 -4.76
CA ARG A 131 9.87 9.04 -5.93
C ARG A 131 9.14 8.39 -7.10
N VAL A 132 9.28 7.08 -7.27
CA VAL A 132 8.78 6.33 -8.42
C VAL A 132 7.91 5.13 -8.07
N ASP A 133 8.07 4.58 -6.86
CA ASP A 133 7.35 3.38 -6.42
C ASP A 133 6.52 3.73 -5.17
N LEU A 134 5.28 4.16 -5.41
CA LEU A 134 4.34 4.52 -4.35
C LEU A 134 3.24 3.45 -4.26
N PRO A 135 2.99 2.92 -3.06
CA PRO A 135 1.84 2.05 -2.87
C PRO A 135 0.56 2.78 -3.27
N THR A 136 -0.22 2.16 -4.14
CA THR A 136 -1.46 2.74 -4.65
C THR A 136 -2.68 2.08 -4.03
N ILE A 137 -3.66 2.91 -3.66
CA ILE A 137 -4.99 2.51 -3.21
C ILE A 137 -6.01 3.17 -4.14
N GLY A 138 -7.00 2.42 -4.57
CA GLY A 138 -8.11 2.91 -5.37
C GLY A 138 -9.39 2.15 -5.08
N LEU A 139 -10.45 2.46 -5.82
CA LEU A 139 -11.77 1.86 -5.63
C LEU A 139 -11.74 0.32 -5.73
N GLU A 140 -10.91 -0.22 -6.59
CA GLU A 140 -10.77 -1.67 -6.74
C GLU A 140 -10.21 -2.34 -5.47
N THR A 141 -9.23 -1.71 -4.81
CA THR A 141 -8.72 -2.21 -3.52
C THR A 141 -9.81 -2.23 -2.44
N LEU A 142 -10.68 -1.21 -2.40
CA LEU A 142 -11.79 -1.18 -1.46
C LEU A 142 -12.84 -2.27 -1.77
N LYS A 143 -13.20 -2.47 -3.05
CA LYS A 143 -14.11 -3.55 -3.47
C LYS A 143 -13.57 -4.92 -3.07
N GLN A 144 -12.31 -5.19 -3.36
CA GLN A 144 -11.65 -6.44 -2.99
C GLN A 144 -11.58 -6.63 -1.47
N SER A 145 -11.29 -5.57 -0.72
CA SER A 145 -11.30 -5.59 0.75
C SER A 145 -12.69 -5.90 1.31
N LYS A 146 -13.74 -5.31 0.73
CA LYS A 146 -15.13 -5.61 1.10
C LYS A 146 -15.48 -7.07 0.80
N THR A 147 -15.12 -7.56 -0.38
CA THR A 147 -15.32 -8.96 -0.78
C THR A 147 -14.55 -9.93 0.12
N ALA A 148 -13.38 -9.52 0.64
CA ALA A 148 -12.64 -10.28 1.64
C ALA A 148 -13.26 -10.23 3.04
N GLY A 149 -14.36 -9.49 3.24
CA GLY A 149 -15.06 -9.34 4.51
C GLY A 149 -14.41 -8.35 5.48
N LEU A 150 -13.52 -7.49 5.00
CA LEU A 150 -12.81 -6.51 5.83
C LEU A 150 -13.69 -5.29 6.14
N LYS A 151 -13.45 -4.71 7.30
CA LYS A 151 -14.13 -3.52 7.80
C LYS A 151 -13.43 -2.22 7.44
N GLY A 152 -12.14 -2.25 7.12
CA GLY A 152 -11.45 -1.02 6.77
C GLY A 152 -10.04 -1.17 6.27
N ILE A 153 -9.52 -0.02 5.82
CA ILE A 153 -8.17 0.12 5.27
C ILE A 153 -7.41 1.19 6.05
N ILE A 154 -6.16 0.88 6.37
CA ILE A 154 -5.21 1.81 6.98
C ILE A 154 -4.05 2.03 6.03
N VAL A 155 -3.73 3.29 5.79
CA VAL A 155 -2.56 3.71 5.01
C VAL A 155 -1.69 4.68 5.80
N LYS A 156 -0.46 4.88 5.37
CA LYS A 156 0.50 5.78 6.00
C LYS A 156 0.40 7.19 5.41
N ASN A 157 0.44 8.19 6.28
CA ASN A 157 0.36 9.61 5.90
C ASN A 157 1.35 10.00 4.81
N LYS A 158 0.86 10.63 3.74
CA LYS A 158 1.64 11.18 2.62
C LYS A 158 2.56 10.17 1.89
N GLN A 159 2.31 8.87 1.99
CA GLN A 159 3.17 7.84 1.40
C GLN A 159 2.41 6.86 0.50
N HIS A 160 1.26 7.28 -0.01
CA HIS A 160 0.42 6.49 -0.91
C HIS A 160 -0.17 7.39 -1.99
N VAL A 161 -0.31 6.85 -3.18
CA VAL A 161 -1.21 7.38 -4.20
C VAL A 161 -2.62 6.90 -3.87
N PHE A 162 -3.57 7.82 -3.77
CA PHE A 162 -4.97 7.50 -3.52
C PHE A 162 -5.83 7.95 -4.70
N LEU A 163 -6.17 6.98 -5.54
CA LEU A 163 -6.94 7.22 -6.77
C LEU A 163 -8.43 7.33 -6.49
N ASP A 164 -9.12 8.18 -7.27
CA ASP A 164 -10.58 8.34 -7.18
C ASP A 164 -11.09 8.55 -5.74
N LYS A 165 -10.44 9.45 -5.01
CA LYS A 165 -10.68 9.69 -3.58
C LYS A 165 -12.16 9.76 -3.19
N MET A 166 -12.97 10.55 -3.91
CA MET A 166 -14.39 10.70 -3.59
C MET A 166 -15.18 9.40 -3.85
N LYS A 167 -14.88 8.69 -4.95
CA LYS A 167 -15.51 7.39 -5.22
C LYS A 167 -15.17 6.36 -4.13
N CYS A 168 -13.93 6.37 -3.65
CA CYS A 168 -13.48 5.51 -2.56
C CYS A 168 -14.19 5.82 -1.25
N ILE A 169 -14.30 7.09 -0.88
CA ILE A 169 -14.99 7.54 0.34
C ILE A 169 -16.48 7.17 0.29
N ASN A 170 -17.14 7.44 -0.83
CA ASN A 170 -18.55 7.11 -1.02
C ASN A 170 -18.79 5.60 -0.94
N PHE A 171 -17.93 4.81 -1.57
CA PHE A 171 -17.98 3.35 -1.48
C PHE A 171 -17.79 2.86 -0.04
N ALA A 172 -16.80 3.39 0.67
CA ALA A 172 -16.54 3.03 2.06
C ALA A 172 -17.75 3.35 2.96
N ASN A 173 -18.34 4.54 2.81
CA ASN A 173 -19.52 4.96 3.55
C ASN A 173 -20.74 4.06 3.28
N LYS A 174 -21.02 3.76 2.00
CA LYS A 174 -22.13 2.89 1.58
C LYS A 174 -21.95 1.47 2.14
N ASN A 175 -20.72 0.99 2.26
CA ASN A 175 -20.42 -0.38 2.70
C ASN A 175 -20.03 -0.49 4.17
N ARG A 176 -20.21 0.55 4.98
CA ARG A 176 -19.83 0.60 6.40
C ARG A 176 -18.37 0.22 6.62
N MET A 177 -17.48 0.73 5.75
CA MET A 177 -16.03 0.55 5.87
C MET A 177 -15.39 1.85 6.34
N PHE A 178 -14.24 1.75 7.01
CA PHE A 178 -13.43 2.93 7.30
C PHE A 178 -12.21 3.01 6.36
N ILE A 179 -11.79 4.25 6.09
CA ILE A 179 -10.52 4.61 5.48
C ILE A 179 -9.83 5.52 6.46
N SER A 180 -8.73 5.08 7.04
CA SER A 180 -7.99 5.89 8.00
C SER A 180 -6.52 5.98 7.64
N VAL A 181 -5.98 7.17 7.85
CA VAL A 181 -4.58 7.51 7.58
C VAL A 181 -3.89 7.80 8.89
N ILE A 182 -2.82 7.07 9.17
CA ILE A 182 -2.10 7.20 10.42
C ILE A 182 -0.68 7.72 10.22
N TRP A 183 -0.13 8.33 11.26
CA TRP A 183 1.24 8.80 11.29
C TRP A 183 2.14 7.83 12.08
N LYS A 184 3.49 8.03 11.97
CA LYS A 184 4.53 7.25 12.67
C LYS A 184 4.29 7.11 14.19
N ARG A 185 3.65 8.11 14.82
CA ARG A 185 3.42 8.19 16.29
C ARG A 185 2.36 7.25 16.86
N PHE A 186 1.54 6.60 16.06
CA PHE A 186 0.61 5.56 16.53
C PHE A 186 1.28 4.22 16.83
N LEU A 187 2.60 4.20 16.92
CA LEU A 187 3.42 3.00 17.00
C LEU A 187 4.01 2.75 18.40
N TYR A 188 3.64 3.60 19.37
CA TYR A 188 4.03 3.45 20.79
C TYR A 188 2.81 3.40 21.69
#